data_a18bb62f25aba56bd869e440dbd7c04d
#
_entry.id   a18bb62f25aba56bd869e440dbd7c04d
#
_cell.length_a   1.000
_cell.length_b   1.000
_cell.length_c   1.000
_cell.angle_alpha   90.00
_cell.angle_beta   90.00
_cell.angle_gamma   90.00
#
_symmetry.space_group_name_H-M   'P 1'
#
loop_
_entity.id
_entity.type
_entity.pdbx_description
1 polymer ?
#
loop_
_entity_poly.entity_id
_entity_poly.type
_entity_poly.pdbx_seq_one_letter_code
_entity_poly.pdbx_strand_id
1 'polypeptide(L)'
;MKNVNLITSSRRLFFMMAMSAGMTLLPQELLAVQNSIQAVQQDNQVEGVVKDTNGEPIIGATVRVVGAKTATVTDFDGNFKLNAKSGQSLQITYVGCKPKTVKVSRGAINVVLEDDSQVLKDVQVVAYGVQKKVTVTGAISNIKGGELTKVPTGSINNMLSGVVPGLSSVQYSGEPGADAATILVRGQATTNNSSPLIQVDGVERDFNDIDPSEIESITVLKDASATAVFGVRGANGVILVTTKRGKEGKAHISATTSMSVVMPTNMIKLANAYEYATYYNQMKKNDGVTDESAFFSPTVLQKLKDHSDPIKYPDTDWIDYCFKDHAIQTQHNVNISGGTERMRYFVSVGAFTQDGLFKQQALPYDFNYKYKRFNYRANLDFDVTKTTTISVNLGEAVRKLN
;
A
#
# COMPACT_ATOMS: atom_id res chain seq x y z
N MET A 1 30.05 7.33 42.69
CA MET A 1 29.32 7.85 43.84
C MET A 1 27.90 7.34 43.69
N LYS A 2 27.61 6.31 44.48
CA LYS A 2 26.64 6.21 45.62
C LYS A 2 25.21 6.22 45.14
N ASN A 3 24.32 5.33 45.48
CA ASN A 3 24.11 4.15 46.35
C ASN A 3 22.80 3.53 45.87
N VAL A 4 22.70 2.31 45.48
CA VAL A 4 22.27 1.11 46.19
C VAL A 4 21.21 1.32 47.28
N ASN A 5 20.08 0.68 47.12
CA ASN A 5 19.28 0.17 48.21
C ASN A 5 18.76 -1.25 47.88
N LEU A 6 19.50 -2.20 48.42
CA LEU A 6 19.08 -3.53 48.80
C LEU A 6 18.20 -3.41 50.06
N ILE A 7 16.93 -3.70 49.99
CA ILE A 7 16.07 -4.20 51.10
C ILE A 7 14.77 -4.70 50.47
N THR A 8 14.60 -6.00 50.32
CA THR A 8 13.34 -6.74 50.44
C THR A 8 13.54 -8.20 50.02
N SER A 9 14.30 -8.95 50.82
CA SER A 9 14.32 -10.41 50.66
C SER A 9 14.31 -11.15 52.00
N SER A 10 13.51 -10.71 52.95
CA SER A 10 13.40 -11.44 54.24
C SER A 10 11.96 -11.60 54.75
N ARG A 11 10.97 -11.62 53.89
CA ARG A 11 9.55 -11.84 54.31
C ARG A 11 8.88 -13.06 53.64
N ARG A 12 9.61 -13.93 52.98
CA ARG A 12 9.05 -15.15 52.34
C ARG A 12 9.50 -16.48 52.96
N LEU A 13 10.22 -16.45 54.06
CA LEU A 13 10.73 -17.68 54.69
C LEU A 13 10.08 -18.02 56.04
N PHE A 14 8.98 -17.37 56.44
CA PHE A 14 8.33 -17.62 57.75
C PHE A 14 6.91 -18.17 57.67
N PHE A 15 6.45 -18.62 56.49
CA PHE A 15 5.08 -19.16 56.32
C PHE A 15 5.01 -20.63 55.94
N MET A 16 6.10 -21.38 56.02
CA MET A 16 6.16 -22.79 55.64
C MET A 16 6.47 -23.78 56.76
N MET A 17 6.29 -23.37 58.03
CA MET A 17 6.63 -24.27 59.16
C MET A 17 5.60 -24.25 60.29
N ALA A 18 4.30 -24.24 59.97
CA ALA A 18 3.23 -24.40 60.97
C ALA A 18 2.01 -25.11 60.31
N MET A 19 2.16 -26.30 59.79
CA MET A 19 1.04 -27.21 59.45
C MET A 19 1.49 -28.66 59.34
N SER A 20 2.05 -29.20 60.42
CA SER A 20 2.27 -30.63 60.55
C SER A 20 2.01 -31.08 61.97
N ALA A 21 0.77 -30.94 62.44
CA ALA A 21 0.24 -31.70 63.59
C ALA A 21 -1.27 -31.52 63.67
N GLY A 22 -2.03 -32.44 63.09
CA GLY A 22 -3.49 -32.39 63.17
C GLY A 22 -4.19 -33.38 62.25
N MET A 23 -3.68 -34.58 62.22
CA MET A 23 -4.29 -35.66 61.44
C MET A 23 -4.65 -36.80 62.37
N THR A 24 -5.84 -36.76 62.92
CA THR A 24 -6.62 -37.95 63.30
C THR A 24 -8.05 -37.52 63.64
N LEU A 25 -9.02 -38.30 63.16
CA LEU A 25 -10.47 -38.26 63.42
C LEU A 25 -11.29 -37.34 62.48
N LEU A 26 -11.54 -37.87 61.25
CA LEU A 26 -12.70 -37.46 60.44
C LEU A 26 -13.63 -38.65 60.27
N PRO A 27 -14.95 -38.52 60.49
CA PRO A 27 -15.91 -39.61 60.37
C PRO A 27 -16.10 -40.05 58.90
N GLN A 28 -16.38 -41.33 58.71
CA GLN A 28 -16.51 -42.08 57.45
C GLN A 28 -17.61 -41.55 56.48
N GLU A 29 -18.43 -40.59 56.88
CA GLU A 29 -19.52 -40.06 56.05
C GLU A 29 -19.09 -39.02 55.00
N LEU A 30 -17.84 -38.53 55.03
CA LEU A 30 -17.38 -37.55 54.05
C LEU A 30 -16.88 -38.18 52.73
N LEU A 31 -16.66 -39.47 52.66
CA LEU A 31 -16.22 -40.17 51.45
C LEU A 31 -17.36 -40.46 50.46
N ALA A 32 -18.62 -40.45 50.94
CA ALA A 32 -19.79 -40.67 50.08
C ALA A 32 -20.18 -39.38 49.28
N VAL A 33 -19.81 -38.17 49.74
CA VAL A 33 -20.11 -36.91 49.06
C VAL A 33 -19.12 -36.60 47.95
N GLN A 34 -17.88 -37.11 48.04
CA GLN A 34 -16.85 -36.90 47.00
C GLN A 34 -17.10 -37.73 45.72
N ASN A 35 -17.70 -38.89 45.84
CA ASN A 35 -18.08 -39.74 44.69
C ASN A 35 -19.33 -39.23 43.95
N SER A 36 -20.21 -38.48 44.63
CA SER A 36 -21.39 -37.88 43.97
C SER A 36 -21.06 -36.62 43.19
N ILE A 37 -19.96 -35.89 43.52
CA ILE A 37 -19.52 -34.73 42.77
C ILE A 37 -18.80 -35.11 41.48
N GLN A 38 -18.09 -36.23 41.42
CA GLN A 38 -17.45 -36.72 40.18
C GLN A 38 -18.48 -37.30 39.19
N ALA A 39 -19.57 -37.85 39.61
CA ALA A 39 -20.62 -38.38 38.74
C ALA A 39 -21.45 -37.27 38.05
N VAL A 40 -21.52 -36.07 38.65
CA VAL A 40 -22.27 -34.93 38.08
C VAL A 40 -21.43 -34.16 37.05
N GLN A 41 -20.09 -34.23 37.10
CA GLN A 41 -19.21 -33.55 36.12
C GLN A 41 -19.05 -34.28 34.83
N GLN A 42 -19.36 -35.55 34.71
CA GLN A 42 -19.19 -36.38 33.48
C GLN A 42 -20.33 -36.16 32.49
N ASP A 43 -21.45 -35.59 32.86
CA ASP A 43 -22.66 -35.53 31.98
C ASP A 43 -22.74 -34.28 31.09
N ASN A 44 -21.73 -33.38 31.11
CA ASN A 44 -21.70 -32.16 30.34
C ASN A 44 -20.50 -32.06 29.36
N GLN A 45 -19.66 -33.09 29.26
CA GLN A 45 -18.54 -33.06 28.32
C GLN A 45 -19.02 -33.47 26.93
N VAL A 46 -18.88 -32.57 25.97
CA VAL A 46 -19.21 -32.79 24.55
C VAL A 46 -17.92 -32.97 23.79
N GLU A 47 -17.89 -34.04 23.00
CA GLU A 47 -16.79 -34.36 22.11
C GLU A 47 -17.25 -34.27 20.64
N GLY A 48 -16.36 -33.92 19.76
CA GLY A 48 -16.67 -33.87 18.33
C GLY A 48 -15.45 -33.72 17.45
N VAL A 49 -15.67 -33.80 16.15
CA VAL A 49 -14.64 -33.68 15.12
C VAL A 49 -15.03 -32.58 14.15
N VAL A 50 -14.06 -31.74 13.76
CA VAL A 50 -14.22 -30.71 12.74
C VAL A 50 -13.43 -31.08 11.50
N LYS A 51 -14.11 -31.17 10.34
CA LYS A 51 -13.54 -31.54 9.05
C LYS A 51 -13.84 -30.46 8.01
N ASP A 52 -13.07 -30.45 6.93
CA ASP A 52 -13.37 -29.67 5.75
C ASP A 52 -14.37 -30.39 4.80
N THR A 53 -14.69 -29.77 3.68
CA THR A 53 -15.57 -30.34 2.64
C THR A 53 -14.97 -31.55 1.93
N ASN A 54 -13.65 -31.76 2.02
CA ASN A 54 -12.94 -32.90 1.43
C ASN A 54 -12.83 -34.06 2.42
N GLY A 55 -13.26 -33.88 3.70
CA GLY A 55 -13.18 -34.84 4.77
C GLY A 55 -11.87 -34.82 5.55
N GLU A 56 -10.96 -33.85 5.29
CA GLU A 56 -9.72 -33.69 6.03
C GLU A 56 -9.97 -33.01 7.39
N PRO A 57 -9.25 -33.41 8.48
CA PRO A 57 -9.42 -32.80 9.79
C PRO A 57 -8.89 -31.38 9.82
N ILE A 58 -9.64 -30.46 10.43
CA ILE A 58 -9.22 -29.05 10.60
C ILE A 58 -8.56 -28.87 11.97
N ILE A 59 -7.27 -28.58 11.96
CA ILE A 59 -6.44 -28.35 13.14
C ILE A 59 -6.55 -26.89 13.59
N GLY A 60 -6.74 -26.63 14.89
CA GLY A 60 -6.75 -25.27 15.43
C GLY A 60 -8.07 -24.49 15.20
N ALA A 61 -9.15 -25.15 14.79
CA ALA A 61 -10.47 -24.53 14.73
C ALA A 61 -10.95 -24.17 16.14
N THR A 62 -11.47 -22.96 16.32
CA THR A 62 -12.00 -22.51 17.61
C THR A 62 -13.46 -22.94 17.77
N VAL A 63 -13.74 -23.67 18.82
CA VAL A 63 -15.09 -24.12 19.21
C VAL A 63 -15.52 -23.38 20.48
N ARG A 64 -16.58 -22.61 20.42
CA ARG A 64 -17.07 -21.76 21.52
C ARG A 64 -18.54 -22.01 21.80
N VAL A 65 -18.93 -22.03 23.06
CA VAL A 65 -20.35 -22.04 23.48
C VAL A 65 -20.93 -20.63 23.31
N VAL A 66 -22.01 -20.51 22.54
CA VAL A 66 -22.67 -19.21 22.33
C VAL A 66 -23.27 -18.73 23.65
N GLY A 67 -22.91 -17.52 24.06
CA GLY A 67 -23.38 -16.91 25.31
C GLY A 67 -22.59 -17.34 26.57
N ALA A 68 -21.50 -18.10 26.45
CA ALA A 68 -20.62 -18.48 27.57
C ALA A 68 -19.16 -18.12 27.26
N LYS A 69 -18.32 -18.08 28.29
CA LYS A 69 -16.86 -17.87 28.15
C LYS A 69 -16.09 -19.16 27.84
N THR A 70 -16.77 -20.28 27.67
CA THR A 70 -16.16 -21.58 27.47
C THR A 70 -15.81 -21.77 25.98
N ALA A 71 -14.54 -22.01 25.70
CA ALA A 71 -14.03 -22.25 24.34
C ALA A 71 -12.89 -23.27 24.39
N THR A 72 -12.66 -24.00 23.28
CA THR A 72 -11.56 -24.93 23.06
C THR A 72 -11.07 -24.81 21.60
N VAL A 73 -9.97 -25.44 21.28
CA VAL A 73 -9.46 -25.57 19.90
C VAL A 73 -9.33 -27.03 19.52
N THR A 74 -9.45 -27.34 18.21
CA THR A 74 -9.29 -28.71 17.70
C THR A 74 -7.83 -29.12 17.69
N ASP A 75 -7.58 -30.41 17.93
CA ASP A 75 -6.27 -31.08 17.90
C ASP A 75 -5.83 -31.45 16.46
N PHE A 76 -4.73 -32.21 16.33
CA PHE A 76 -4.17 -32.64 15.05
C PHE A 76 -5.10 -33.52 14.21
N ASP A 77 -6.03 -34.24 14.86
CA ASP A 77 -7.03 -35.09 14.22
C ASP A 77 -8.38 -34.39 14.06
N GLY A 78 -8.42 -33.07 14.33
CA GLY A 78 -9.63 -32.26 14.27
C GLY A 78 -10.59 -32.47 15.43
N ASN A 79 -10.23 -33.22 16.48
CA ASN A 79 -11.09 -33.49 17.61
C ASN A 79 -11.11 -32.32 18.58
N PHE A 80 -12.24 -32.13 19.25
CA PHE A 80 -12.39 -31.18 20.35
C PHE A 80 -13.16 -31.79 21.51
N LYS A 81 -12.87 -31.29 22.73
CA LYS A 81 -13.60 -31.61 23.96
C LYS A 81 -13.95 -30.31 24.68
N LEU A 82 -15.19 -30.16 25.04
CA LEU A 82 -15.71 -28.93 25.62
C LEU A 82 -16.85 -29.21 26.60
N ASN A 83 -16.91 -28.48 27.71
CA ASN A 83 -18.02 -28.57 28.65
C ASN A 83 -19.19 -27.70 28.17
N ALA A 84 -20.28 -28.36 27.73
CA ALA A 84 -21.50 -27.69 27.28
C ALA A 84 -22.74 -28.50 27.66
N LYS A 85 -23.81 -27.80 28.01
CA LYS A 85 -25.11 -28.45 28.34
C LYS A 85 -25.85 -28.82 27.06
N SER A 86 -26.57 -29.94 27.09
CA SER A 86 -27.45 -30.33 26.00
C SER A 86 -28.44 -29.20 25.65
N GLY A 87 -28.60 -28.90 24.36
CA GLY A 87 -29.42 -27.78 23.86
C GLY A 87 -28.69 -26.46 23.66
N GLN A 88 -27.47 -26.27 24.19
CA GLN A 88 -26.66 -25.09 23.91
C GLN A 88 -26.17 -25.12 22.47
N SER A 89 -25.83 -23.94 21.91
CA SER A 89 -25.25 -23.81 20.57
C SER A 89 -23.73 -23.66 20.65
N LEU A 90 -23.01 -24.44 19.87
CA LEU A 90 -21.57 -24.30 19.63
C LEU A 90 -21.35 -23.52 18.35
N GLN A 91 -20.55 -22.48 18.43
CA GLN A 91 -20.05 -21.76 17.25
C GLN A 91 -18.64 -22.23 16.95
N ILE A 92 -18.43 -22.73 15.75
CA ILE A 92 -17.15 -23.20 15.25
C ILE A 92 -16.65 -22.19 14.22
N THR A 93 -15.42 -21.71 14.42
CA THR A 93 -14.77 -20.74 13.54
C THR A 93 -13.36 -21.20 13.20
N TYR A 94 -13.00 -21.03 11.93
CA TYR A 94 -11.64 -21.27 11.44
C TYR A 94 -11.30 -20.24 10.37
N VAL A 95 -10.03 -19.86 10.26
CA VAL A 95 -9.58 -18.86 9.28
C VAL A 95 -9.78 -19.42 7.87
N GLY A 96 -10.55 -18.71 7.04
CA GLY A 96 -10.87 -19.15 5.67
C GLY A 96 -12.12 -20.00 5.53
N CYS A 97 -12.85 -20.30 6.63
CA CYS A 97 -14.10 -21.06 6.60
C CYS A 97 -15.28 -20.22 7.11
N LYS A 98 -16.47 -20.49 6.61
CA LYS A 98 -17.71 -19.87 7.12
C LYS A 98 -17.98 -20.34 8.54
N PRO A 99 -18.28 -19.40 9.47
CA PRO A 99 -18.66 -19.76 10.82
C PRO A 99 -19.90 -20.68 10.81
N LYS A 100 -19.83 -21.81 11.51
CA LYS A 100 -20.94 -22.75 11.63
C LYS A 100 -21.43 -22.86 13.06
N THR A 101 -22.72 -22.84 13.25
CA THR A 101 -23.35 -23.00 14.57
C THR A 101 -24.10 -24.32 14.61
N VAL A 102 -23.80 -25.15 15.61
CA VAL A 102 -24.41 -26.49 15.79
C VAL A 102 -24.96 -26.59 17.20
N LYS A 103 -26.14 -27.17 17.37
CA LYS A 103 -26.73 -27.45 18.68
C LYS A 103 -26.10 -28.69 19.31
N VAL A 104 -25.80 -28.60 20.59
CA VAL A 104 -25.30 -29.73 21.38
C VAL A 104 -26.37 -30.80 21.50
N SER A 105 -26.12 -31.98 20.95
CA SER A 105 -26.92 -33.20 21.09
C SER A 105 -26.16 -34.25 21.87
N ARG A 106 -26.83 -35.28 22.37
CA ARG A 106 -26.17 -36.43 23.00
C ARG A 106 -25.41 -37.24 21.92
N GLY A 107 -24.09 -37.35 22.08
CA GLY A 107 -23.19 -38.07 21.17
C GLY A 107 -22.12 -37.20 20.54
N ALA A 108 -21.18 -37.81 19.81
CA ALA A 108 -20.09 -37.09 19.13
C ALA A 108 -20.63 -36.18 18.03
N ILE A 109 -20.19 -34.91 18.02
CA ILE A 109 -20.65 -33.91 17.08
C ILE A 109 -19.66 -33.85 15.90
N ASN A 110 -20.10 -34.25 14.70
CA ASN A 110 -19.33 -34.10 13.48
C ASN A 110 -19.71 -32.78 12.78
N VAL A 111 -18.73 -31.91 12.57
CA VAL A 111 -18.93 -30.62 11.92
C VAL A 111 -18.09 -30.55 10.66
N VAL A 112 -18.73 -30.28 9.53
CA VAL A 112 -18.04 -29.95 8.28
C VAL A 112 -18.13 -28.45 8.10
N LEU A 113 -16.97 -27.78 8.02
CA LEU A 113 -16.88 -26.36 7.69
C LEU A 113 -16.76 -26.20 6.18
N GLU A 114 -17.50 -25.24 5.65
CA GLU A 114 -17.43 -24.83 4.26
C GLU A 114 -16.40 -23.71 4.11
N ASP A 115 -15.62 -23.74 3.04
CA ASP A 115 -14.72 -22.66 2.71
C ASP A 115 -15.51 -21.36 2.54
N ASP A 116 -15.07 -20.28 3.20
CA ASP A 116 -15.61 -18.96 2.95
C ASP A 116 -15.00 -18.43 1.66
N SER A 117 -15.68 -18.67 0.55
CA SER A 117 -15.25 -18.19 -0.77
C SER A 117 -15.20 -16.66 -0.89
N GLN A 118 -15.64 -15.92 0.14
CA GLN A 118 -15.47 -14.46 0.23
C GLN A 118 -14.19 -14.04 0.98
N VAL A 119 -13.56 -14.90 1.76
CA VAL A 119 -12.30 -14.64 2.40
C VAL A 119 -11.19 -15.25 1.56
N LEU A 120 -10.45 -14.40 0.87
CA LEU A 120 -9.18 -14.69 0.20
C LEU A 120 -9.24 -15.37 -1.18
N LYS A 121 -9.84 -14.70 -2.14
CA LYS A 121 -9.25 -14.66 -3.46
C LYS A 121 -8.26 -13.49 -3.53
N ASP A 122 -7.26 -13.43 -2.66
CA ASP A 122 -6.03 -12.68 -2.94
C ASP A 122 -5.26 -13.47 -4.01
N VAL A 123 -5.78 -13.38 -5.23
CA VAL A 123 -5.13 -13.88 -6.44
C VAL A 123 -4.13 -12.84 -6.86
N GLN A 124 -2.93 -13.28 -7.12
CA GLN A 124 -1.84 -12.45 -7.62
C GLN A 124 -1.64 -12.72 -9.11
N VAL A 125 -1.58 -11.65 -9.91
CA VAL A 125 -1.26 -11.79 -11.33
C VAL A 125 0.21 -12.19 -11.44
N VAL A 126 0.47 -13.30 -12.11
CA VAL A 126 1.80 -13.81 -12.43
C VAL A 126 1.89 -13.96 -13.94
N ALA A 127 2.84 -13.32 -14.57
CA ALA A 127 3.15 -13.43 -16.01
C ALA A 127 1.90 -13.54 -16.91
N TYR A 128 1.51 -14.74 -17.31
CA TYR A 128 0.35 -15.02 -18.17
C TYR A 128 -0.81 -15.68 -17.45
N GLY A 129 -0.88 -15.54 -16.13
CA GLY A 129 -1.94 -16.19 -15.34
C GLY A 129 -2.18 -15.56 -13.99
N VAL A 130 -3.07 -16.17 -13.25
CA VAL A 130 -3.47 -15.73 -11.90
C VAL A 130 -3.18 -16.89 -10.96
N GLN A 131 -2.35 -16.66 -9.92
CA GLN A 131 -2.04 -17.65 -8.89
C GLN A 131 -2.50 -17.19 -7.51
N LYS A 132 -2.81 -18.11 -6.63
CA LYS A 132 -3.07 -17.79 -5.23
C LYS A 132 -1.78 -17.25 -4.59
N LYS A 133 -1.86 -16.16 -3.83
CA LYS A 133 -0.72 -15.52 -3.16
C LYS A 133 0.13 -16.51 -2.35
N VAL A 134 -0.50 -17.50 -1.75
CA VAL A 134 0.15 -18.53 -0.93
C VAL A 134 1.06 -19.48 -1.75
N THR A 135 0.82 -19.63 -3.05
CA THR A 135 1.58 -20.54 -3.93
C THR A 135 2.71 -19.86 -4.70
N VAL A 136 2.87 -18.56 -4.53
CA VAL A 136 3.90 -17.78 -5.23
C VAL A 136 5.21 -17.86 -4.46
N THR A 137 6.23 -18.49 -5.03
CA THR A 137 7.56 -18.67 -4.42
C THR A 137 8.56 -17.56 -4.74
N GLY A 138 8.25 -16.66 -5.68
CA GLY A 138 9.13 -15.54 -6.09
C GLY A 138 8.94 -14.29 -5.24
N ALA A 139 9.96 -13.39 -5.21
CA ALA A 139 9.83 -12.07 -4.59
C ALA A 139 8.94 -11.15 -5.45
N ILE A 140 7.65 -11.18 -5.17
CA ILE A 140 6.61 -10.41 -5.85
C ILE A 140 6.04 -9.38 -4.88
N SER A 141 5.91 -8.14 -5.32
CA SER A 141 5.18 -7.10 -4.59
C SER A 141 3.91 -6.74 -5.36
N ASN A 142 2.79 -6.73 -4.65
CA ASN A 142 1.50 -6.34 -5.22
C ASN A 142 0.94 -5.15 -4.44
N ILE A 143 0.43 -4.16 -5.17
CA ILE A 143 -0.21 -2.96 -4.64
C ILE A 143 -1.60 -2.88 -5.24
N LYS A 144 -2.60 -2.65 -4.40
CA LYS A 144 -3.97 -2.42 -4.84
C LYS A 144 -4.14 -0.98 -5.34
N GLY A 145 -4.95 -0.77 -6.38
CA GLY A 145 -5.18 0.55 -6.95
C GLY A 145 -5.67 1.60 -5.94
N GLY A 146 -6.45 1.17 -4.94
CA GLY A 146 -6.89 2.06 -3.85
C GLY A 146 -5.77 2.59 -2.93
N GLU A 147 -4.59 1.98 -2.94
CA GLU A 147 -3.42 2.50 -2.21
C GLU A 147 -2.70 3.58 -3.02
N LEU A 148 -2.68 3.45 -4.35
CA LEU A 148 -2.09 4.42 -5.26
C LEU A 148 -2.81 5.76 -5.19
N THR A 149 -4.15 5.76 -5.16
CA THR A 149 -4.96 6.98 -5.15
C THR A 149 -4.84 7.81 -3.86
N LYS A 150 -4.14 7.30 -2.84
CA LYS A 150 -3.85 8.07 -1.61
C LYS A 150 -2.78 9.14 -1.81
N VAL A 151 -1.94 8.99 -2.84
CA VAL A 151 -0.88 9.95 -3.17
C VAL A 151 -1.38 10.89 -4.25
N PRO A 152 -1.53 12.19 -3.98
CA PRO A 152 -2.14 13.15 -4.90
C PRO A 152 -1.14 13.61 -5.98
N THR A 153 -0.69 12.71 -6.84
CA THR A 153 0.16 13.02 -7.99
C THR A 153 -0.44 12.48 -9.28
N GLY A 154 -0.18 13.14 -10.41
CA GLY A 154 -0.64 12.70 -11.73
C GLY A 154 0.18 11.57 -12.35
N SER A 155 1.37 11.29 -11.81
CA SER A 155 2.28 10.26 -12.32
C SER A 155 2.24 9.00 -11.45
N ILE A 156 1.96 7.85 -12.08
CA ILE A 156 1.97 6.55 -11.40
C ILE A 156 3.39 6.22 -10.92
N ASN A 157 4.43 6.60 -11.67
CA ASN A 157 5.82 6.41 -11.26
C ASN A 157 6.10 7.06 -9.89
N ASN A 158 5.60 8.28 -9.71
CA ASN A 158 5.77 9.00 -8.44
C ASN A 158 4.96 8.37 -7.31
N MET A 159 3.78 7.80 -7.60
CA MET A 159 2.96 7.08 -6.61
C MET A 159 3.62 5.79 -6.13
N LEU A 160 4.41 5.11 -6.98
CA LEU A 160 5.10 3.87 -6.63
C LEU A 160 6.35 4.12 -5.76
N SER A 161 6.83 5.36 -5.74
CA SER A 161 8.00 5.77 -4.95
C SER A 161 7.75 5.56 -3.46
N GLY A 162 8.63 4.79 -2.81
CA GLY A 162 8.54 4.50 -1.38
C GLY A 162 7.45 3.52 -0.95
N VAL A 163 6.54 3.12 -1.85
CA VAL A 163 5.45 2.16 -1.56
C VAL A 163 5.87 0.73 -1.85
N VAL A 164 6.70 0.52 -2.88
CA VAL A 164 7.14 -0.82 -3.30
C VAL A 164 8.53 -1.13 -2.74
N PRO A 165 8.69 -2.09 -1.83
CA PRO A 165 10.02 -2.50 -1.39
C PRO A 165 10.87 -2.98 -2.56
N GLY A 166 12.13 -2.49 -2.66
CA GLY A 166 13.07 -2.84 -3.72
C GLY A 166 12.81 -2.19 -5.09
N LEU A 167 11.97 -1.16 -5.12
CA LEU A 167 11.83 -0.25 -6.25
C LEU A 167 12.52 1.06 -5.90
N SER A 168 13.45 1.49 -6.73
CA SER A 168 14.12 2.79 -6.64
C SER A 168 13.51 3.74 -7.64
N SER A 169 13.28 4.99 -7.25
CA SER A 169 12.73 6.02 -8.13
C SER A 169 13.54 7.30 -7.98
N VAL A 170 13.80 7.95 -9.10
CA VAL A 170 14.50 9.24 -9.15
C VAL A 170 13.70 10.17 -10.06
N GLN A 171 13.24 11.28 -9.51
CA GLN A 171 12.58 12.34 -10.26
C GLN A 171 13.60 13.42 -10.63
N TYR A 172 13.84 13.60 -11.91
CA TYR A 172 14.81 14.57 -12.42
C TYR A 172 14.21 15.95 -12.72
N SER A 173 12.90 16.01 -12.92
CA SER A 173 12.18 17.23 -13.28
C SER A 173 10.90 17.36 -12.49
N GLY A 174 10.51 18.59 -12.19
CA GLY A 174 9.16 18.95 -11.70
C GLY A 174 8.32 19.65 -12.76
N GLU A 175 8.74 19.64 -14.02
CA GLU A 175 8.04 20.25 -15.13
C GLU A 175 6.71 19.50 -15.38
N PRO A 176 5.59 20.23 -15.50
CA PRO A 176 4.29 19.62 -15.79
C PRO A 176 4.32 18.70 -17.01
N GLY A 177 3.91 17.47 -16.85
CA GLY A 177 3.91 16.45 -17.91
C GLY A 177 5.26 15.76 -18.17
N ALA A 178 6.37 16.24 -17.59
CA ALA A 178 7.70 15.64 -17.61
C ALA A 178 8.22 15.33 -16.20
N ASP A 179 7.35 15.29 -15.21
CA ASP A 179 7.63 15.07 -13.79
C ASP A 179 7.62 13.59 -13.38
N ALA A 180 7.47 12.66 -14.31
CA ALA A 180 7.47 11.24 -14.04
C ALA A 180 8.86 10.77 -13.57
N ALA A 181 8.91 10.11 -12.40
CA ALA A 181 10.14 9.52 -11.90
C ALA A 181 10.61 8.35 -12.79
N THR A 182 11.91 8.24 -12.95
CA THR A 182 12.53 7.04 -13.52
C THR A 182 12.48 5.93 -12.47
N ILE A 183 11.92 4.79 -12.84
CA ILE A 183 11.77 3.63 -11.95
C ILE A 183 12.83 2.59 -12.29
N LEU A 184 13.48 2.04 -11.24
CA LEU A 184 14.42 0.95 -11.33
C LEU A 184 14.04 -0.15 -10.33
N VAL A 185 14.03 -1.39 -10.78
CA VAL A 185 13.81 -2.55 -9.91
C VAL A 185 15.15 -3.07 -9.42
N ARG A 186 15.36 -3.04 -8.08
CA ARG A 186 16.63 -3.42 -7.43
C ARG A 186 17.83 -2.54 -7.81
N GLY A 187 17.60 -1.31 -8.27
CA GLY A 187 18.65 -0.37 -8.67
C GLY A 187 19.11 -0.55 -10.11
N GLN A 188 20.19 0.14 -10.45
CA GLN A 188 20.76 0.11 -11.81
C GLN A 188 21.69 -1.10 -11.97
N ALA A 189 21.27 -2.07 -12.75
CA ALA A 189 22.02 -3.31 -12.98
C ALA A 189 22.98 -3.22 -14.20
N THR A 190 22.81 -2.23 -15.08
CA THR A 190 23.58 -2.06 -16.31
C THR A 190 23.80 -0.57 -16.58
N THR A 191 24.85 -0.26 -17.33
CA THR A 191 25.12 1.10 -17.84
C THR A 191 24.27 1.45 -19.09
N ASN A 192 23.64 0.46 -19.69
CA ASN A 192 22.71 0.64 -20.81
C ASN A 192 21.29 0.89 -20.27
N ASN A 193 20.27 0.43 -20.99
CA ASN A 193 18.89 0.57 -20.56
C ASN A 193 18.60 -0.32 -19.33
N SER A 194 18.37 0.31 -18.17
CA SER A 194 18.00 -0.36 -16.90
C SER A 194 16.50 -0.30 -16.61
N SER A 195 15.68 0.20 -17.53
CA SER A 195 14.23 0.32 -17.35
C SER A 195 13.58 -1.06 -17.23
N PRO A 196 12.64 -1.26 -16.31
CA PRO A 196 11.87 -2.49 -16.23
C PRO A 196 10.91 -2.61 -17.43
N LEU A 197 10.54 -3.85 -17.77
CA LEU A 197 9.47 -4.11 -18.72
C LEU A 197 8.13 -3.76 -18.07
N ILE A 198 7.33 -2.92 -18.72
CA ILE A 198 6.01 -2.53 -18.23
C ILE A 198 4.95 -3.15 -19.14
N GLN A 199 4.02 -3.88 -18.56
CA GLN A 199 2.86 -4.42 -19.28
C GLN A 199 1.55 -4.00 -18.60
N VAL A 200 0.63 -3.51 -19.42
CA VAL A 200 -0.73 -3.16 -19.01
C VAL A 200 -1.70 -4.15 -19.66
N ASP A 201 -2.39 -4.93 -18.84
CA ASP A 201 -3.29 -6.01 -19.28
C ASP A 201 -2.63 -6.96 -20.30
N GLY A 202 -1.32 -7.24 -20.11
CA GLY A 202 -0.54 -8.15 -20.96
C GLY A 202 0.10 -7.50 -22.20
N VAL A 203 -0.14 -6.21 -22.45
CA VAL A 203 0.44 -5.46 -23.58
C VAL A 203 1.52 -4.50 -23.05
N GLU A 204 2.70 -4.50 -23.69
CA GLU A 204 3.76 -3.56 -23.37
C GLU A 204 3.40 -2.16 -23.80
N ARG A 205 3.35 -1.26 -22.80
CA ARG A 205 3.07 0.16 -23.00
C ARG A 205 3.46 0.97 -21.77
N ASP A 206 3.67 2.26 -21.95
CA ASP A 206 3.82 3.20 -20.84
C ASP A 206 2.52 3.27 -20.03
N PHE A 207 2.63 3.23 -18.71
CA PHE A 207 1.49 3.33 -17.80
C PHE A 207 1.30 4.72 -17.19
N ASN A 208 2.19 5.68 -17.45
CA ASN A 208 2.01 7.07 -17.02
C ASN A 208 0.80 7.76 -17.64
N ASP A 209 0.30 7.19 -18.73
CA ASP A 209 -0.91 7.67 -19.40
C ASP A 209 -2.21 7.16 -18.81
N ILE A 210 -2.13 6.19 -17.90
CA ILE A 210 -3.31 5.60 -17.28
C ILE A 210 -3.71 6.46 -16.09
N ASP A 211 -5.01 6.64 -15.91
CA ASP A 211 -5.51 7.26 -14.69
C ASP A 211 -5.37 6.27 -13.52
N PRO A 212 -4.81 6.67 -12.36
CA PRO A 212 -4.66 5.78 -11.20
C PRO A 212 -5.98 5.14 -10.74
N SER A 213 -7.12 5.83 -10.95
CA SER A 213 -8.45 5.30 -10.62
C SER A 213 -8.90 4.13 -11.50
N GLU A 214 -8.26 3.93 -12.68
CA GLU A 214 -8.53 2.81 -13.59
C GLU A 214 -7.78 1.53 -13.19
N ILE A 215 -6.80 1.62 -12.28
CA ILE A 215 -5.94 0.52 -11.88
C ILE A 215 -6.62 -0.32 -10.79
N GLU A 216 -6.64 -1.63 -11.00
CA GLU A 216 -7.03 -2.60 -9.98
C GLU A 216 -5.84 -2.96 -9.10
N SER A 217 -4.70 -3.30 -9.73
CA SER A 217 -3.46 -3.65 -9.02
C SER A 217 -2.22 -3.45 -9.89
N ILE A 218 -1.08 -3.23 -9.22
CA ILE A 218 0.26 -3.25 -9.84
C ILE A 218 1.07 -4.35 -9.16
N THR A 219 1.60 -5.25 -9.95
CA THR A 219 2.45 -6.36 -9.51
C THR A 219 3.86 -6.16 -10.04
N VAL A 220 4.86 -6.14 -9.14
CA VAL A 220 6.27 -5.99 -9.50
C VAL A 220 6.99 -7.32 -9.30
N LEU A 221 7.46 -7.90 -10.40
CA LEU A 221 8.25 -9.13 -10.45
C LEU A 221 9.74 -8.75 -10.40
N LYS A 222 10.42 -9.18 -9.33
CA LYS A 222 11.80 -8.76 -9.04
C LYS A 222 12.81 -9.87 -9.27
N ASP A 223 12.41 -11.13 -9.14
CA ASP A 223 13.30 -12.28 -9.24
C ASP A 223 13.33 -12.85 -10.65
N ALA A 224 14.50 -13.38 -11.04
CA ALA A 224 14.71 -14.00 -12.34
C ALA A 224 13.74 -15.19 -12.58
N SER A 225 13.39 -15.95 -11.52
CA SER A 225 12.41 -17.03 -11.61
C SER A 225 11.01 -16.53 -11.98
N ALA A 226 10.60 -15.37 -11.44
CA ALA A 226 9.31 -14.76 -11.74
C ALA A 226 9.29 -14.07 -13.11
N THR A 227 10.44 -13.59 -13.60
CA THR A 227 10.57 -12.86 -14.88
C THR A 227 11.01 -13.74 -16.03
N ALA A 228 11.36 -15.03 -15.78
CA ALA A 228 11.88 -15.96 -16.80
C ALA A 228 11.01 -16.08 -18.05
N VAL A 229 9.69 -16.04 -17.91
CA VAL A 229 8.72 -16.13 -19.01
C VAL A 229 8.77 -14.92 -19.96
N PHE A 230 9.36 -13.80 -19.54
CA PHE A 230 9.56 -12.59 -20.36
C PHE A 230 10.93 -12.57 -21.08
N GLY A 231 11.76 -13.62 -20.82
CA GLY A 231 13.09 -13.76 -21.42
C GLY A 231 14.01 -12.57 -21.09
N VAL A 232 14.84 -12.19 -22.04
CA VAL A 232 15.83 -11.10 -21.88
C VAL A 232 15.17 -9.75 -21.52
N ARG A 233 13.95 -9.50 -21.99
CA ARG A 233 13.20 -8.26 -21.71
C ARG A 233 12.82 -8.11 -20.25
N GLY A 234 12.70 -9.23 -19.53
CA GLY A 234 12.41 -9.26 -18.09
C GLY A 234 13.65 -9.14 -17.18
N ALA A 235 14.86 -9.01 -17.74
CA ALA A 235 16.10 -9.00 -16.98
C ALA A 235 16.19 -7.87 -15.94
N ASN A 236 15.64 -6.70 -16.23
CA ASN A 236 15.60 -5.53 -15.35
C ASN A 236 14.35 -5.49 -14.43
N GLY A 237 13.63 -6.62 -14.34
CA GLY A 237 12.35 -6.71 -13.62
C GLY A 237 11.16 -6.42 -14.55
N VAL A 238 9.96 -6.81 -14.08
CA VAL A 238 8.72 -6.63 -14.82
C VAL A 238 7.67 -5.98 -13.92
N ILE A 239 6.97 -4.98 -14.44
CA ILE A 239 5.85 -4.31 -13.79
C ILE A 239 4.58 -4.68 -14.54
N LEU A 240 3.68 -5.41 -13.90
CA LEU A 240 2.41 -5.82 -14.46
C LEU A 240 1.32 -4.91 -13.88
N VAL A 241 0.64 -4.17 -14.74
CA VAL A 241 -0.50 -3.33 -14.38
C VAL A 241 -1.77 -4.02 -14.83
N THR A 242 -2.66 -4.28 -13.89
CA THR A 242 -4.00 -4.82 -14.16
C THR A 242 -5.01 -3.69 -14.00
N THR A 243 -5.81 -3.47 -15.03
CA THR A 243 -6.85 -2.45 -15.00
C THR A 243 -8.16 -3.01 -14.46
N LYS A 244 -9.02 -2.14 -13.93
CA LYS A 244 -10.32 -2.51 -13.38
C LYS A 244 -11.21 -3.11 -14.46
N ARG A 245 -11.97 -4.13 -14.08
CA ARG A 245 -12.95 -4.80 -14.92
C ARG A 245 -14.35 -4.72 -14.29
N GLY A 246 -15.37 -4.91 -15.12
CA GLY A 246 -16.73 -5.04 -14.64
C GLY A 246 -16.92 -6.29 -13.78
N LYS A 247 -17.89 -6.20 -12.87
CA LYS A 247 -18.37 -7.34 -12.07
C LYS A 247 -19.85 -7.52 -12.36
N GLU A 248 -20.32 -8.75 -12.22
CA GLU A 248 -21.74 -9.03 -12.29
C GLU A 248 -22.51 -8.24 -11.22
N GLY A 249 -23.61 -7.63 -11.60
CA GLY A 249 -24.44 -6.83 -10.72
C GLY A 249 -24.95 -5.55 -11.37
N LYS A 250 -25.64 -4.75 -10.57
CA LYS A 250 -26.16 -3.44 -11.00
C LYS A 250 -25.01 -2.49 -11.35
N ALA A 251 -25.30 -1.58 -12.28
CA ALA A 251 -24.36 -0.52 -12.63
C ALA A 251 -23.95 0.29 -11.38
N HIS A 252 -22.65 0.40 -11.16
CA HIS A 252 -22.05 1.22 -10.12
C HIS A 252 -21.33 2.40 -10.77
N ILE A 253 -21.73 3.60 -10.41
CA ILE A 253 -21.10 4.85 -10.89
C ILE A 253 -20.32 5.44 -9.74
N SER A 254 -19.04 5.75 -9.99
CA SER A 254 -18.19 6.49 -9.05
C SER A 254 -17.59 7.72 -9.73
N ALA A 255 -17.68 8.86 -9.07
CA ALA A 255 -17.03 10.09 -9.51
C ALA A 255 -16.05 10.54 -8.42
N THR A 256 -14.83 10.86 -8.83
CA THR A 256 -13.78 11.35 -7.95
C THR A 256 -13.25 12.66 -8.47
N THR A 257 -13.13 13.63 -7.60
CA THR A 257 -12.52 14.93 -7.89
C THR A 257 -11.47 15.22 -6.83
N SER A 258 -10.27 15.57 -7.25
CA SER A 258 -9.22 16.04 -6.36
C SER A 258 -8.60 17.33 -6.86
N MET A 259 -8.19 18.17 -5.92
CA MET A 259 -7.44 19.39 -6.15
C MET A 259 -6.24 19.39 -5.21
N SER A 260 -5.06 19.65 -5.75
CA SER A 260 -3.81 19.65 -5.00
C SER A 260 -3.04 20.93 -5.26
N VAL A 261 -2.31 21.38 -4.25
CA VAL A 261 -1.36 22.48 -4.35
C VAL A 261 0.03 21.88 -4.45
N VAL A 262 0.73 22.19 -5.53
CA VAL A 262 2.11 21.73 -5.79
C VAL A 262 3.05 22.88 -5.45
N MET A 263 4.05 22.59 -4.63
CA MET A 263 5.08 23.54 -4.21
C MET A 263 6.46 22.93 -4.44
N PRO A 264 7.47 23.74 -4.82
CA PRO A 264 8.84 23.26 -4.88
C PRO A 264 9.32 22.87 -3.47
N THR A 265 9.91 21.71 -3.32
CA THR A 265 10.44 21.23 -2.04
C THR A 265 11.70 21.98 -1.63
N ASN A 266 12.46 22.45 -2.60
CA ASN A 266 13.63 23.27 -2.38
C ASN A 266 13.87 24.17 -3.61
N MET A 267 14.11 25.44 -3.38
CA MET A 267 14.52 26.41 -4.40
C MET A 267 15.97 26.80 -4.15
N ILE A 268 16.73 26.97 -5.22
CA ILE A 268 18.09 27.44 -5.15
C ILE A 268 18.07 28.87 -4.58
N LYS A 269 18.84 29.10 -3.52
CA LYS A 269 19.08 30.45 -3.03
C LYS A 269 20.28 31.04 -3.77
N LEU A 270 20.04 32.11 -4.50
CA LEU A 270 21.07 32.88 -5.17
C LEU A 270 21.65 33.91 -4.21
N ALA A 271 22.92 34.23 -4.39
CA ALA A 271 23.52 35.38 -3.71
C ALA A 271 22.86 36.68 -4.21
N ASN A 272 22.57 37.60 -3.32
CA ASN A 272 22.15 38.96 -3.70
C ASN A 272 23.30 39.72 -4.34
N ALA A 273 23.01 40.89 -4.96
CA ALA A 273 24.02 41.63 -5.69
C ALA A 273 25.19 42.10 -4.80
N TYR A 274 24.92 42.43 -3.54
CA TYR A 274 25.98 42.81 -2.58
C TYR A 274 26.87 41.60 -2.21
N GLU A 275 26.26 40.46 -1.90
CA GLU A 275 26.98 39.22 -1.61
C GLU A 275 27.83 38.81 -2.81
N TYR A 276 27.25 38.79 -3.99
CA TYR A 276 27.95 38.44 -5.23
C TYR A 276 29.18 39.37 -5.42
N ALA A 277 29.00 40.69 -5.35
CA ALA A 277 30.11 41.63 -5.53
C ALA A 277 31.19 41.47 -4.45
N THR A 278 30.80 41.18 -3.22
CA THR A 278 31.73 40.94 -2.10
C THR A 278 32.56 39.66 -2.34
N TYR A 279 31.91 38.55 -2.68
CA TYR A 279 32.59 37.27 -2.98
C TYR A 279 33.44 37.40 -4.24
N TYR A 280 32.98 38.09 -5.25
CA TYR A 280 33.77 38.37 -6.45
C TYR A 280 35.07 39.11 -6.13
N ASN A 281 34.99 40.15 -5.33
CA ASN A 281 36.17 40.89 -4.88
C ASN A 281 37.15 39.97 -4.07
N GLN A 282 36.60 39.11 -3.20
CA GLN A 282 37.41 38.15 -2.44
C GLN A 282 38.10 37.12 -3.36
N MET A 283 37.37 36.64 -4.35
CA MET A 283 37.92 35.71 -5.35
C MET A 283 39.11 36.36 -6.10
N LYS A 284 38.94 37.61 -6.59
CA LYS A 284 39.99 38.35 -7.29
C LYS A 284 41.23 38.57 -6.42
N LYS A 285 41.04 38.86 -5.14
CA LYS A 285 42.16 38.99 -4.18
C LYS A 285 42.91 37.65 -4.01
N ASN A 286 42.16 36.56 -3.91
CA ASN A 286 42.75 35.23 -3.77
C ASN A 286 43.53 34.78 -5.01
N ASP A 287 43.12 35.26 -6.20
CA ASP A 287 43.78 35.03 -7.48
C ASP A 287 45.03 35.93 -7.68
N GLY A 288 45.31 36.80 -6.69
CA GLY A 288 46.49 37.70 -6.74
C GLY A 288 46.28 38.89 -7.70
N VAL A 289 45.06 39.21 -8.10
CA VAL A 289 44.79 40.40 -8.96
C VAL A 289 45.08 41.68 -8.16
N THR A 290 45.92 42.55 -8.71
CA THR A 290 46.32 43.82 -8.11
C THR A 290 45.70 45.03 -8.77
N ASP A 291 45.05 44.85 -9.92
CA ASP A 291 44.38 45.93 -10.65
C ASP A 291 43.09 46.32 -9.93
N GLU A 292 43.04 47.52 -9.34
CA GLU A 292 41.89 48.03 -8.61
C GLU A 292 40.64 48.19 -9.51
N SER A 293 40.81 48.39 -10.81
CA SER A 293 39.70 48.45 -11.75
C SER A 293 38.93 47.16 -11.95
N ALA A 294 39.55 46.05 -11.55
CA ALA A 294 38.98 44.69 -11.62
C ALA A 294 38.04 44.39 -10.47
N PHE A 295 37.89 45.27 -9.47
CA PHE A 295 37.08 45.09 -8.28
C PHE A 295 35.85 46.01 -8.29
N PHE A 296 34.78 45.55 -7.67
CA PHE A 296 33.68 46.43 -7.28
C PHE A 296 34.18 47.42 -6.22
N SER A 297 34.04 48.70 -6.50
CA SER A 297 34.51 49.77 -5.58
C SER A 297 33.71 49.76 -4.27
N PRO A 298 34.26 50.33 -3.15
CA PRO A 298 33.52 50.45 -1.91
C PRO A 298 32.20 51.21 -2.05
N THR A 299 32.14 52.24 -2.93
CA THR A 299 30.93 52.99 -3.24
C THR A 299 29.86 52.11 -3.90
N VAL A 300 30.26 51.25 -4.82
CA VAL A 300 29.34 50.31 -5.46
C VAL A 300 28.81 49.27 -4.44
N LEU A 301 29.68 48.72 -3.63
CA LEU A 301 29.29 47.77 -2.56
C LEU A 301 28.31 48.40 -1.58
N GLN A 302 28.53 49.68 -1.19
CA GLN A 302 27.64 50.37 -0.29
C GLN A 302 26.26 50.57 -0.94
N LYS A 303 26.20 51.00 -2.21
CA LYS A 303 24.95 51.19 -2.93
C LYS A 303 24.16 49.90 -3.16
N LEU A 304 24.84 48.78 -3.40
CA LEU A 304 24.22 47.46 -3.47
C LEU A 304 23.66 47.05 -2.10
N LYS A 305 24.36 47.38 -1.02
CA LYS A 305 23.97 47.00 0.34
C LYS A 305 22.74 47.79 0.83
N ASP A 306 22.69 49.10 0.57
CA ASP A 306 21.65 49.99 1.07
C ASP A 306 20.50 50.23 0.05
N HIS A 307 20.61 49.62 -1.15
CA HIS A 307 19.65 49.78 -2.26
C HIS A 307 19.33 51.24 -2.61
N SER A 308 20.28 52.16 -2.40
CA SER A 308 20.05 53.60 -2.58
C SER A 308 19.88 54.07 -4.03
N ASP A 309 20.25 53.24 -5.02
CA ASP A 309 20.12 53.51 -6.44
C ASP A 309 19.76 52.23 -7.22
N PRO A 310 18.52 51.73 -7.10
CA PRO A 310 18.12 50.43 -7.63
C PRO A 310 18.07 50.39 -9.17
N ILE A 311 18.07 51.55 -9.83
CA ILE A 311 18.10 51.62 -11.31
C ILE A 311 19.52 51.32 -11.83
N LYS A 312 20.53 51.95 -11.20
CA LYS A 312 21.93 51.81 -11.61
C LYS A 312 22.60 50.57 -11.00
N TYR A 313 22.19 50.19 -9.79
CA TYR A 313 22.70 49.05 -9.05
C TYR A 313 21.54 48.12 -8.64
N PRO A 314 20.94 47.39 -9.60
CA PRO A 314 19.80 46.55 -9.33
C PRO A 314 20.20 45.32 -8.49
N ASP A 315 19.31 44.92 -7.59
CA ASP A 315 19.39 43.70 -6.83
C ASP A 315 18.06 42.93 -7.00
N THR A 316 17.98 42.18 -8.06
CA THR A 316 16.76 41.46 -8.42
C THR A 316 16.85 40.03 -7.98
N ASP A 317 15.93 39.57 -7.13
CA ASP A 317 15.72 38.17 -6.88
C ASP A 317 15.01 37.52 -8.10
N TRP A 318 15.82 36.93 -8.97
CA TRP A 318 15.31 36.30 -10.20
C TRP A 318 14.45 35.09 -9.92
N ILE A 319 14.66 34.40 -8.78
CA ILE A 319 13.84 33.24 -8.41
C ILE A 319 12.43 33.73 -8.05
N ASP A 320 12.33 34.74 -7.16
CA ASP A 320 11.01 35.32 -6.83
C ASP A 320 10.37 36.02 -8.04
N TYR A 321 11.16 36.64 -8.89
CA TYR A 321 10.66 37.31 -10.10
C TYR A 321 10.07 36.32 -11.11
N CYS A 322 10.70 35.16 -11.31
CA CYS A 322 10.32 34.21 -12.35
C CYS A 322 9.35 33.14 -11.87
N PHE A 323 9.40 32.75 -10.60
CA PHE A 323 8.67 31.59 -10.11
C PHE A 323 7.56 31.94 -9.12
N LYS A 324 6.49 31.16 -9.15
CA LYS A 324 5.41 31.18 -8.17
C LYS A 324 5.79 30.28 -6.99
N ASP A 325 5.29 30.59 -5.80
CA ASP A 325 5.45 29.73 -4.63
C ASP A 325 4.70 28.41 -4.76
N HIS A 326 3.62 28.41 -5.54
CA HIS A 326 2.77 27.23 -5.72
C HIS A 326 2.07 27.22 -7.09
N ALA A 327 1.66 26.05 -7.50
CA ALA A 327 0.81 25.80 -8.64
C ALA A 327 -0.37 24.89 -8.27
N ILE A 328 -1.42 24.89 -9.07
CA ILE A 328 -2.63 24.08 -8.84
C ILE A 328 -2.62 22.90 -9.79
N GLN A 329 -2.99 21.75 -9.25
CA GLN A 329 -3.22 20.51 -9.97
C GLN A 329 -4.64 20.04 -9.68
N THR A 330 -5.38 19.64 -10.73
CA THR A 330 -6.72 19.07 -10.56
C THR A 330 -6.86 17.74 -11.30
N GLN A 331 -7.63 16.84 -10.74
CA GLN A 331 -7.94 15.54 -11.34
C GLN A 331 -9.42 15.23 -11.14
N HIS A 332 -10.08 14.89 -12.23
CA HIS A 332 -11.49 14.50 -12.25
C HIS A 332 -11.60 13.17 -12.95
N ASN A 333 -12.33 12.25 -12.37
CA ASN A 333 -12.54 10.93 -12.96
C ASN A 333 -13.96 10.44 -12.71
N VAL A 334 -14.57 9.83 -13.72
CA VAL A 334 -15.88 9.17 -13.63
C VAL A 334 -15.73 7.76 -14.15
N ASN A 335 -16.09 6.78 -13.31
CA ASN A 335 -16.07 5.36 -13.66
C ASN A 335 -17.47 4.78 -13.58
N ILE A 336 -17.79 3.93 -14.53
CA ILE A 336 -19.04 3.16 -14.58
C ILE A 336 -18.67 1.69 -14.74
N SER A 337 -19.13 0.84 -13.84
CA SER A 337 -18.90 -0.60 -13.89
C SER A 337 -20.16 -1.38 -13.59
N GLY A 338 -20.30 -2.54 -14.20
CA GLY A 338 -21.44 -3.41 -13.98
C GLY A 338 -21.38 -4.63 -14.88
N GLY A 339 -22.46 -5.41 -14.89
CA GLY A 339 -22.53 -6.54 -15.80
C GLY A 339 -23.67 -7.50 -15.48
N THR A 340 -23.81 -8.43 -16.39
CA THR A 340 -24.68 -9.61 -16.28
C THR A 340 -23.79 -10.86 -16.25
N GLU A 341 -24.38 -12.04 -16.11
CA GLU A 341 -23.67 -13.32 -16.22
C GLU A 341 -22.86 -13.47 -17.54
N ARG A 342 -23.29 -12.80 -18.63
CA ARG A 342 -22.69 -12.93 -19.96
C ARG A 342 -21.85 -11.75 -20.40
N MET A 343 -22.02 -10.59 -19.81
CA MET A 343 -21.33 -9.38 -20.20
C MET A 343 -20.97 -8.56 -18.98
N ARG A 344 -19.70 -8.21 -18.85
CA ARG A 344 -19.19 -7.32 -17.81
C ARG A 344 -18.51 -6.13 -18.47
N TYR A 345 -18.66 -4.96 -17.89
CA TYR A 345 -18.09 -3.74 -18.45
C TYR A 345 -17.53 -2.82 -17.36
N PHE A 346 -16.45 -2.16 -17.70
CA PHE A 346 -15.87 -1.04 -16.96
C PHE A 346 -15.57 0.07 -17.96
N VAL A 347 -16.10 1.26 -17.72
CA VAL A 347 -15.86 2.45 -18.54
C VAL A 347 -15.35 3.56 -17.63
N SER A 348 -14.30 4.26 -18.05
CA SER A 348 -13.68 5.38 -17.33
C SER A 348 -13.46 6.55 -18.26
N VAL A 349 -13.68 7.75 -17.75
CA VAL A 349 -13.28 9.03 -18.37
C VAL A 349 -12.64 9.88 -17.31
N GLY A 350 -11.43 10.38 -17.61
CA GLY A 350 -10.64 11.20 -16.70
C GLY A 350 -10.14 12.48 -17.34
N ALA A 351 -9.98 13.52 -16.55
CA ALA A 351 -9.32 14.77 -16.93
C ALA A 351 -8.34 15.16 -15.82
N PHE A 352 -7.11 15.45 -16.21
CA PHE A 352 -6.04 15.89 -15.32
C PHE A 352 -5.47 17.21 -15.87
N THR A 353 -5.27 18.19 -14.99
CA THR A 353 -4.62 19.45 -15.31
C THR A 353 -3.56 19.77 -14.28
N GLN A 354 -2.42 20.27 -14.74
CA GLN A 354 -1.31 20.68 -13.89
C GLN A 354 -0.74 21.97 -14.43
N ASP A 355 -0.74 23.03 -13.59
CA ASP A 355 -0.11 24.31 -13.90
C ASP A 355 1.39 24.27 -13.54
N GLY A 356 2.19 25.04 -14.28
CA GLY A 356 3.59 25.26 -13.99
C GLY A 356 3.82 26.39 -12.98
N LEU A 357 5.06 26.46 -12.52
CA LEU A 357 5.49 27.41 -11.50
C LEU A 357 5.99 28.74 -12.05
N PHE A 358 6.07 28.93 -13.37
CA PHE A 358 6.49 30.21 -13.91
C PHE A 358 5.42 31.30 -13.72
N LYS A 359 5.83 32.46 -13.24
CA LYS A 359 4.98 33.68 -13.20
C LYS A 359 4.78 34.18 -14.62
N GLN A 360 3.54 34.46 -14.99
CA GLN A 360 3.24 35.05 -16.28
C GLN A 360 3.79 36.51 -16.31
N GLN A 361 4.61 36.75 -17.32
CA GLN A 361 5.12 38.11 -17.60
C GLN A 361 4.23 38.78 -18.63
N ALA A 362 4.38 40.13 -18.76
CA ALA A 362 3.66 40.89 -19.77
C ALA A 362 4.22 40.67 -21.17
N LEU A 363 4.18 39.42 -21.63
CA LEU A 363 4.62 39.02 -22.97
C LEU A 363 3.41 38.62 -23.82
N PRO A 364 3.51 38.69 -25.15
CA PRO A 364 2.42 38.35 -26.05
C PRO A 364 2.10 36.86 -26.08
N TYR A 365 2.86 36.02 -25.39
CA TYR A 365 2.69 34.59 -25.28
C TYR A 365 2.81 34.13 -23.81
N ASP A 366 2.08 33.06 -23.48
CA ASP A 366 2.19 32.42 -22.18
C ASP A 366 3.29 31.36 -22.22
N PHE A 367 4.37 31.56 -21.47
CA PHE A 367 5.48 30.63 -21.37
C PHE A 367 5.40 29.72 -20.13
N ASN A 368 4.32 29.82 -19.36
CA ASN A 368 4.09 28.92 -18.25
C ASN A 368 3.65 27.54 -18.78
N TYR A 369 4.36 26.51 -18.40
CA TYR A 369 4.00 25.14 -18.74
C TYR A 369 2.64 24.79 -18.15
N LYS A 370 1.70 24.37 -18.98
CA LYS A 370 0.39 23.86 -18.58
C LYS A 370 0.19 22.50 -19.23
N TYR A 371 0.08 21.49 -18.41
CA TYR A 371 -0.16 20.13 -18.84
C TYR A 371 -1.62 19.76 -18.65
N LYS A 372 -2.23 19.19 -19.70
CA LYS A 372 -3.59 18.66 -19.66
C LYS A 372 -3.59 17.25 -20.25
N ARG A 373 -4.24 16.32 -19.55
CA ARG A 373 -4.39 14.94 -19.99
C ARG A 373 -5.86 14.55 -19.88
N PHE A 374 -6.40 13.98 -20.94
CA PHE A 374 -7.72 13.40 -20.99
C PHE A 374 -7.59 11.90 -21.24
N ASN A 375 -8.13 11.10 -20.33
CA ASN A 375 -8.08 9.64 -20.42
C ASN A 375 -9.47 9.11 -20.73
N TYR A 376 -9.53 8.04 -21.51
CA TYR A 376 -10.72 7.21 -21.61
C TYR A 376 -10.32 5.73 -21.64
N ARG A 377 -11.17 4.90 -21.03
CA ARG A 377 -10.99 3.46 -21.02
C ARG A 377 -12.33 2.75 -21.10
N ALA A 378 -12.38 1.65 -21.85
CA ALA A 378 -13.49 0.73 -21.86
C ALA A 378 -12.97 -0.71 -21.87
N ASN A 379 -13.22 -1.45 -20.81
CA ASN A 379 -12.93 -2.87 -20.68
C ASN A 379 -14.23 -3.64 -20.72
N LEU A 380 -14.39 -4.51 -21.71
CA LEU A 380 -15.59 -5.29 -21.96
C LEU A 380 -15.23 -6.77 -21.99
N ASP A 381 -15.92 -7.58 -21.23
CA ASP A 381 -15.78 -9.04 -21.22
C ASP A 381 -17.11 -9.68 -21.61
N PHE A 382 -17.08 -10.53 -22.64
CA PHE A 382 -18.24 -11.25 -23.15
C PHE A 382 -18.01 -12.75 -23.02
N ASP A 383 -18.81 -13.43 -22.23
CA ASP A 383 -18.82 -14.89 -22.11
C ASP A 383 -19.69 -15.46 -23.26
N VAL A 384 -19.05 -15.80 -24.37
CA VAL A 384 -19.72 -16.34 -25.56
C VAL A 384 -20.25 -17.74 -25.28
N THR A 385 -19.48 -18.54 -24.56
CA THR A 385 -19.86 -19.85 -24.05
C THR A 385 -19.44 -20.00 -22.59
N LYS A 386 -19.81 -21.09 -21.92
CA LYS A 386 -19.36 -21.36 -20.55
C LYS A 386 -17.82 -21.48 -20.42
N THR A 387 -17.11 -21.69 -21.51
CA THR A 387 -15.66 -21.91 -21.54
C THR A 387 -14.90 -20.89 -22.37
N THR A 388 -15.59 -19.95 -23.03
CA THR A 388 -14.99 -19.00 -23.94
C THR A 388 -15.42 -17.58 -23.59
N THR A 389 -14.45 -16.74 -23.24
CA THR A 389 -14.63 -15.31 -22.96
C THR A 389 -13.86 -14.49 -24.00
N ILE A 390 -14.51 -13.49 -24.58
CA ILE A 390 -13.86 -12.48 -25.42
C ILE A 390 -13.71 -11.21 -24.60
N SER A 391 -12.47 -10.73 -24.46
CA SER A 391 -12.17 -9.47 -23.76
C SER A 391 -11.71 -8.42 -24.75
N VAL A 392 -12.33 -7.24 -24.68
CA VAL A 392 -11.95 -6.06 -25.47
C VAL A 392 -11.51 -4.97 -24.52
N ASN A 393 -10.26 -4.53 -24.62
CA ASN A 393 -9.68 -3.48 -23.81
C ASN A 393 -9.32 -2.30 -24.71
N LEU A 394 -10.05 -1.21 -24.59
CA LEU A 394 -9.80 0.06 -25.25
C LEU A 394 -9.31 1.06 -24.22
N GLY A 395 -8.26 1.80 -24.51
CA GLY A 395 -7.78 2.84 -23.61
C GLY A 395 -6.74 3.71 -24.28
N GLU A 396 -6.93 5.02 -24.17
CA GLU A 396 -6.06 6.04 -24.75
C GLU A 396 -6.00 7.26 -23.85
N ALA A 397 -4.96 8.07 -24.02
CA ALA A 397 -4.79 9.36 -23.38
C ALA A 397 -4.43 10.43 -24.41
N VAL A 398 -5.16 11.53 -24.40
CA VAL A 398 -4.83 12.73 -25.17
C VAL A 398 -4.12 13.71 -24.25
N ARG A 399 -2.90 14.10 -24.63
CA ARG A 399 -2.06 15.04 -23.89
C ARG A 399 -1.98 16.37 -24.62
N LYS A 400 -2.00 17.46 -23.88
CA LYS A 400 -1.74 18.80 -24.38
C LYS A 400 -0.77 19.50 -23.44
N LEU A 401 0.36 19.92 -23.95
CA LEU A 401 1.32 20.80 -23.29
C LEU A 401 1.26 22.16 -23.98
N ASN A 402 1.12 23.25 -23.21
CA ASN A 402 1.19 24.60 -23.73
C ASN A 402 2.59 25.15 -23.49
#